data_d3692f9ba8995334daa4107a69d2eb0e
#
_entry.id   d3692f9ba8995334daa4107a69d2eb0e
#
_cell.length_a   1.000
_cell.length_b   1.000
_cell.length_c   1.000
_cell.angle_alpha   90.00
_cell.angle_beta   90.00
_cell.angle_gamma   90.00
#
_symmetry.space_group_name_H-M   'P 1'
#
loop_
_entity.id
_entity.type
_entity.pdbx_description
1 polymer ?
#
loop_
_entity_poly.entity_id
_entity_poly.type
_entity_poly.pdbx_seq_one_letter_code
_entity_poly.pdbx_strand_id
1 'polypeptide(L)'
;MSVFFDLLLNTVCRSNHHRLAVEALAQLQGNDSERWRDLFLQQYEALLEGAKAPDTVFKDFKNHVLHTRDNYWGGAPEAAEEWRKRMVRALKDRDWKYGAYCAGVMSHYVVDPIQPFHTGQTEEEGVIHAAVEWSLSKTYPEMRKILLADLGGWPDVRLADDADWLKKAVRAGADRSNPHYDLLIQHYNLELGRKKPEQGVDQEIKDKVAGLIGFAVVLLARIFERCFAEAAVQPPRVNLAVDTLLVGLNVPVAMVAKAIENAQDRAQVTAMYQEFRKTGKVRQTLRDDDKEVRALYAAEVLKA
;
A
#
# COMPACT_ATOMS: atom_id res chain seq x y z
N MET A 1 15.81 -10.15 12.12
CA MET A 1 15.10 -10.54 10.89
C MET A 1 16.05 -11.33 10.00
N SER A 2 15.54 -12.15 9.08
CA SER A 2 16.43 -12.96 8.20
C SER A 2 17.04 -12.10 7.10
N VAL A 3 18.23 -12.48 6.61
CA VAL A 3 18.90 -11.85 5.45
C VAL A 3 17.97 -11.81 4.24
N PHE A 4 17.14 -12.84 4.06
CA PHE A 4 16.15 -12.92 2.99
C PHE A 4 15.11 -11.81 3.06
N PHE A 5 14.58 -11.54 4.26
CA PHE A 5 13.62 -10.46 4.47
C PHE A 5 14.20 -9.09 4.11
N ASP A 6 15.40 -8.80 4.60
CA ASP A 6 16.07 -7.52 4.34
C ASP A 6 16.40 -7.36 2.84
N LEU A 7 16.77 -8.44 2.18
CA LEU A 7 17.02 -8.45 0.74
C LEU A 7 15.73 -8.15 -0.05
N LEU A 8 14.61 -8.81 0.28
CA LEU A 8 13.32 -8.54 -0.36
C LEU A 8 12.89 -7.09 -0.17
N LEU A 9 12.89 -6.60 1.06
CA LEU A 9 12.41 -5.27 1.39
C LEU A 9 13.22 -4.17 0.68
N ASN A 10 14.55 -4.29 0.67
CA ASN A 10 15.43 -3.24 0.16
C ASN A 10 15.63 -3.28 -1.35
N THR A 11 15.54 -4.47 -1.98
CA THR A 11 15.90 -4.63 -3.39
C THR A 11 14.72 -5.03 -4.27
N VAL A 12 13.90 -5.99 -3.85
CA VAL A 12 12.80 -6.53 -4.68
C VAL A 12 11.53 -5.69 -4.57
N CYS A 13 11.21 -5.21 -3.37
CA CYS A 13 10.04 -4.34 -3.17
C CYS A 13 10.20 -3.02 -3.92
N ARG A 14 9.34 -2.78 -4.92
CA ARG A 14 9.39 -1.62 -5.81
C ARG A 14 8.37 -0.54 -5.45
N SER A 15 7.23 -0.91 -4.85
CA SER A 15 6.16 -0.01 -4.43
C SER A 15 5.97 -0.02 -2.92
N ASN A 16 5.20 0.95 -2.41
CA ASN A 16 4.81 0.97 -1.00
C ASN A 16 3.92 -0.23 -0.65
N HIS A 17 3.02 -0.67 -1.55
CA HIS A 17 2.21 -1.88 -1.35
C HIS A 17 3.08 -3.13 -1.11
N HIS A 18 4.15 -3.31 -1.92
CA HIS A 18 5.11 -4.38 -1.70
C HIS A 18 5.76 -4.32 -0.32
N ARG A 19 6.24 -3.13 0.07
CA ARG A 19 6.92 -2.95 1.35
C ARG A 19 5.99 -3.20 2.52
N LEU A 20 4.77 -2.64 2.49
CA LEU A 20 3.78 -2.81 3.55
C LEU A 20 3.37 -4.27 3.72
N ALA A 21 3.12 -5.00 2.62
CA ALA A 21 2.78 -6.41 2.66
C ALA A 21 3.92 -7.28 3.23
N VAL A 22 5.16 -7.02 2.83
CA VAL A 22 6.34 -7.76 3.33
C VAL A 22 6.63 -7.42 4.80
N GLU A 23 6.58 -6.14 5.19
CA GLU A 23 6.80 -5.73 6.58
C GLU A 23 5.73 -6.27 7.53
N ALA A 24 4.48 -6.41 7.06
CA ALA A 24 3.41 -7.03 7.84
C ALA A 24 3.76 -8.46 8.26
N LEU A 25 4.46 -9.23 7.42
CA LEU A 25 4.90 -10.58 7.77
C LEU A 25 5.89 -10.58 8.94
N ALA A 26 6.67 -9.53 9.11
CA ALA A 26 7.60 -9.39 10.24
C ALA A 26 6.89 -9.02 11.56
N GLN A 27 5.64 -8.54 11.50
CA GLN A 27 4.83 -8.16 12.66
C GLN A 27 3.82 -9.24 13.08
N LEU A 28 3.86 -10.42 12.44
CA LEU A 28 3.04 -11.55 12.84
C LEU A 28 3.39 -12.03 14.25
N GLN A 29 2.38 -12.36 15.02
CA GLN A 29 2.47 -12.85 16.42
C GLN A 29 1.80 -14.22 16.55
N GLY A 30 2.02 -14.90 17.66
CA GLY A 30 1.43 -16.20 17.94
C GLY A 30 2.35 -17.39 17.62
N ASN A 31 1.87 -18.59 17.93
CA ASN A 31 2.71 -19.80 17.98
C ASN A 31 3.27 -20.25 16.62
N ASP A 32 2.54 -20.02 15.52
CA ASP A 32 2.95 -20.40 14.15
C ASP A 32 3.38 -19.20 13.30
N SER A 33 3.57 -18.02 13.89
CA SER A 33 3.91 -16.78 13.18
C SER A 33 5.18 -16.91 12.33
N GLU A 34 6.21 -17.57 12.84
CA GLU A 34 7.45 -17.81 12.07
C GLU A 34 7.21 -18.69 10.86
N ARG A 35 6.41 -19.74 10.99
CA ARG A 35 6.11 -20.65 9.86
C ARG A 35 5.28 -19.94 8.78
N TRP A 36 4.27 -19.16 9.20
CA TRP A 36 3.46 -18.35 8.27
C TRP A 36 4.30 -17.31 7.56
N ARG A 37 5.14 -16.59 8.31
CA ARG A 37 6.08 -15.63 7.73
C ARG A 37 6.97 -16.29 6.68
N ASP A 38 7.64 -17.39 7.03
CA ASP A 38 8.61 -18.04 6.16
C ASP A 38 7.93 -18.64 4.92
N LEU A 39 6.73 -19.22 5.07
CA LEU A 39 5.91 -19.70 3.95
C LEU A 39 5.54 -18.56 2.98
N PHE A 40 5.06 -17.44 3.49
CA PHE A 40 4.68 -16.29 2.65
C PHE A 40 5.89 -15.61 2.03
N LEU A 41 7.01 -15.59 2.74
CA LEU A 41 8.29 -15.13 2.17
C LEU A 41 8.76 -16.08 1.05
N GLN A 42 8.57 -17.39 1.17
CA GLN A 42 8.85 -18.32 0.07
C GLN A 42 7.95 -18.06 -1.15
N GLN A 43 6.70 -17.66 -0.92
CA GLN A 43 5.75 -17.30 -1.99
C GLN A 43 5.77 -15.80 -2.33
N TYR A 44 6.89 -15.09 -2.08
CA TYR A 44 6.98 -13.64 -2.20
C TYR A 44 6.59 -13.12 -3.60
N GLU A 45 6.92 -13.84 -4.67
CA GLU A 45 6.57 -13.44 -6.03
C GLU A 45 5.05 -13.32 -6.20
N ALA A 46 4.30 -14.32 -5.74
CA ALA A 46 2.84 -14.30 -5.78
C ALA A 46 2.26 -13.20 -4.87
N LEU A 47 2.82 -13.00 -3.66
CA LEU A 47 2.41 -11.93 -2.77
C LEU A 47 2.60 -10.53 -3.39
N LEU A 48 3.77 -10.29 -4.00
CA LEU A 48 4.07 -9.01 -4.62
C LEU A 48 3.27 -8.78 -5.91
N GLU A 49 3.10 -9.82 -6.73
CA GLU A 49 2.22 -9.77 -7.90
C GLU A 49 0.79 -9.40 -7.49
N GLY A 50 0.25 -10.07 -6.47
CA GLY A 50 -1.06 -9.76 -5.91
C GLY A 50 -1.16 -8.32 -5.41
N ALA A 51 -0.15 -7.82 -4.69
CA ALA A 51 -0.11 -6.46 -4.18
C ALA A 51 -0.06 -5.36 -5.26
N LYS A 52 0.20 -5.72 -6.53
CA LYS A 52 0.15 -4.79 -7.68
C LYS A 52 -0.99 -5.08 -8.65
N ALA A 53 -1.65 -6.22 -8.52
CA ALA A 53 -2.68 -6.64 -9.47
C ALA A 53 -3.86 -5.66 -9.58
N PRO A 54 -4.35 -5.02 -8.49
CA PRO A 54 -5.40 -4.00 -8.60
C PRO A 54 -5.04 -2.86 -9.56
N ASP A 55 -3.83 -2.31 -9.49
CA ASP A 55 -3.37 -1.23 -10.36
C ASP A 55 -3.16 -1.66 -11.80
N THR A 56 -2.64 -2.88 -12.00
CA THR A 56 -2.05 -3.26 -13.29
C THR A 56 -2.92 -4.21 -14.10
N VAL A 57 -3.69 -5.08 -13.42
CA VAL A 57 -4.49 -6.13 -14.03
C VAL A 57 -5.98 -5.83 -13.94
N PHE A 58 -6.49 -5.55 -12.73
CA PHE A 58 -7.93 -5.36 -12.52
C PHE A 58 -8.39 -3.97 -12.93
N LYS A 59 -7.58 -2.96 -12.60
CA LYS A 59 -7.87 -1.53 -12.90
C LYS A 59 -9.26 -1.10 -12.41
N ASP A 60 -9.66 -1.62 -11.26
CA ASP A 60 -10.95 -1.37 -10.64
C ASP A 60 -10.86 -0.22 -9.62
N PHE A 61 -10.44 0.94 -10.10
CA PHE A 61 -9.93 2.08 -9.33
C PHE A 61 -10.90 2.65 -8.29
N LYS A 62 -12.23 2.50 -8.47
CA LYS A 62 -13.20 2.84 -7.42
C LYS A 62 -12.98 2.03 -6.13
N ASN A 63 -12.41 0.82 -6.25
CA ASN A 63 -12.12 -0.04 -5.11
C ASN A 63 -10.85 0.35 -4.36
N HIS A 64 -10.09 1.33 -4.86
CA HIS A 64 -8.88 1.86 -4.21
C HIS A 64 -9.18 3.01 -3.24
N VAL A 65 -10.37 3.60 -3.31
CA VAL A 65 -10.71 4.78 -2.53
C VAL A 65 -11.80 4.50 -1.49
N LEU A 66 -11.81 5.34 -0.44
CA LEU A 66 -12.85 5.35 0.57
C LEU A 66 -13.02 6.78 1.11
N HIS A 67 -13.83 7.59 0.43
CA HIS A 67 -14.02 9.00 0.77
C HIS A 67 -14.82 9.16 2.05
N THR A 68 -14.17 9.47 3.15
CA THR A 68 -14.78 9.49 4.48
C THR A 68 -15.86 10.54 4.63
N ARG A 69 -15.69 11.71 3.96
CA ARG A 69 -16.64 12.84 4.02
C ARG A 69 -17.87 12.65 3.10
N ASP A 70 -17.83 11.65 2.22
CA ASP A 70 -18.88 11.34 1.24
C ASP A 70 -19.55 9.99 1.55
N ASN A 71 -19.91 9.79 2.80
CA ASN A 71 -20.53 8.56 3.31
C ASN A 71 -19.74 7.29 2.95
N TYR A 72 -18.40 7.36 3.02
CA TYR A 72 -17.49 6.28 2.65
C TYR A 72 -17.69 5.82 1.20
N TRP A 73 -17.87 6.77 0.27
CA TRP A 73 -17.89 6.45 -1.15
C TRP A 73 -16.59 5.79 -1.60
N GLY A 74 -16.71 4.66 -2.30
CA GLY A 74 -15.61 3.81 -2.73
C GLY A 74 -15.98 2.34 -2.61
N GLY A 75 -15.06 1.44 -2.87
CA GLY A 75 -15.30 -0.01 -2.84
C GLY A 75 -14.27 -0.81 -2.05
N ALA A 76 -13.30 -0.15 -1.42
CA ALA A 76 -12.17 -0.82 -0.75
C ALA A 76 -12.60 -1.87 0.31
N PRO A 77 -13.59 -1.62 1.19
CA PRO A 77 -14.00 -2.61 2.19
C PRO A 77 -14.58 -3.90 1.57
N GLU A 78 -15.37 -3.77 0.51
CA GLU A 78 -16.00 -4.87 -0.19
C GLU A 78 -14.97 -5.70 -0.98
N ALA A 79 -14.05 -5.03 -1.66
CA ALA A 79 -12.98 -5.68 -2.39
C ALA A 79 -12.02 -6.43 -1.44
N ALA A 80 -11.60 -5.80 -0.34
CA ALA A 80 -10.78 -6.46 0.68
C ALA A 80 -11.47 -7.72 1.23
N GLU A 81 -12.78 -7.66 1.53
CA GLU A 81 -13.55 -8.79 2.06
C GLU A 81 -13.66 -9.95 1.05
N GLU A 82 -13.84 -9.65 -0.23
CA GLU A 82 -13.88 -10.68 -1.27
C GLU A 82 -12.54 -11.42 -1.38
N TRP A 83 -11.41 -10.68 -1.36
CA TRP A 83 -10.08 -11.28 -1.44
C TRP A 83 -9.68 -12.00 -0.15
N ARG A 84 -10.16 -11.55 1.02
CA ARG A 84 -10.05 -12.31 2.28
C ARG A 84 -10.67 -13.70 2.15
N LYS A 85 -11.90 -13.79 1.63
CA LYS A 85 -12.60 -15.08 1.46
C LYS A 85 -11.81 -16.00 0.54
N ARG A 86 -11.28 -15.48 -0.56
CA ARG A 86 -10.44 -16.24 -1.49
C ARG A 86 -9.15 -16.71 -0.84
N MET A 87 -8.46 -15.83 -0.08
CA MET A 87 -7.26 -16.17 0.69
C MET A 87 -7.55 -17.33 1.66
N VAL A 88 -8.56 -17.20 2.51
CA VAL A 88 -8.91 -18.21 3.51
C VAL A 88 -9.24 -19.55 2.84
N ARG A 89 -9.97 -19.53 1.71
CA ARG A 89 -10.26 -20.76 0.96
C ARG A 89 -9.00 -21.41 0.40
N ALA A 90 -8.14 -20.62 -0.27
CA ALA A 90 -6.88 -21.14 -0.83
C ALA A 90 -6.01 -21.76 0.26
N LEU A 91 -5.92 -21.12 1.43
CA LEU A 91 -5.18 -21.67 2.58
C LEU A 91 -5.77 -23.00 3.08
N LYS A 92 -7.11 -23.14 3.17
CA LYS A 92 -7.78 -24.39 3.52
C LYS A 92 -7.46 -25.51 2.54
N ASP A 93 -7.39 -25.17 1.24
CA ASP A 93 -7.07 -26.08 0.16
C ASP A 93 -5.54 -26.33 0.05
N ARG A 94 -4.73 -25.69 0.90
CA ARG A 94 -3.26 -25.71 0.90
C ARG A 94 -2.64 -25.23 -0.42
N ASP A 95 -3.35 -24.39 -1.16
CA ASP A 95 -2.79 -23.66 -2.31
C ASP A 95 -2.08 -22.40 -1.79
N TRP A 96 -0.85 -22.61 -1.31
CA TRP A 96 -0.06 -21.58 -0.65
C TRP A 96 0.29 -20.42 -1.59
N LYS A 97 0.55 -20.74 -2.86
CA LYS A 97 0.88 -19.72 -3.86
C LYS A 97 -0.31 -18.81 -4.13
N TYR A 98 -1.48 -19.39 -4.39
CA TYR A 98 -2.69 -18.59 -4.61
C TYR A 98 -3.15 -17.88 -3.33
N GLY A 99 -2.96 -18.51 -2.16
CA GLY A 99 -3.19 -17.87 -0.86
C GLY A 99 -2.34 -16.61 -0.65
N ALA A 100 -1.05 -16.67 -0.99
CA ALA A 100 -0.14 -15.51 -0.95
C ALA A 100 -0.53 -14.43 -1.97
N TYR A 101 -0.93 -14.81 -3.19
CA TYR A 101 -1.45 -13.87 -4.18
C TYR A 101 -2.70 -13.14 -3.67
N CYS A 102 -3.68 -13.89 -3.13
CA CYS A 102 -4.89 -13.31 -2.55
C CYS A 102 -4.59 -12.37 -1.39
N ALA A 103 -3.62 -12.72 -0.54
CA ALA A 103 -3.15 -11.87 0.55
C ALA A 103 -2.56 -10.54 0.01
N GLY A 104 -1.78 -10.61 -1.06
CA GLY A 104 -1.25 -9.44 -1.76
C GLY A 104 -2.36 -8.53 -2.26
N VAL A 105 -3.35 -9.07 -2.99
CA VAL A 105 -4.49 -8.29 -3.50
C VAL A 105 -5.30 -7.69 -2.37
N MET A 106 -5.63 -8.47 -1.35
CA MET A 106 -6.34 -7.97 -0.16
C MET A 106 -5.57 -6.83 0.51
N SER A 107 -4.24 -6.99 0.65
CA SER A 107 -3.41 -5.97 1.30
C SER A 107 -3.47 -4.62 0.56
N HIS A 108 -3.55 -4.63 -0.76
CA HIS A 108 -3.68 -3.42 -1.57
C HIS A 108 -4.95 -2.63 -1.17
N TYR A 109 -6.13 -3.25 -1.25
CA TYR A 109 -7.39 -2.59 -0.91
C TYR A 109 -7.50 -2.19 0.57
N VAL A 110 -6.76 -2.85 1.46
CA VAL A 110 -6.70 -2.46 2.88
C VAL A 110 -5.85 -1.22 3.09
N VAL A 111 -4.72 -1.09 2.38
CA VAL A 111 -3.76 0.00 2.65
C VAL A 111 -4.01 1.26 1.85
N ASP A 112 -4.68 1.17 0.69
CA ASP A 112 -5.01 2.34 -0.11
C ASP A 112 -5.80 3.39 0.70
N PRO A 113 -6.87 3.06 1.43
CA PRO A 113 -7.56 4.03 2.27
C PRO A 113 -6.72 4.58 3.45
N ILE A 114 -5.53 4.02 3.70
CA ILE A 114 -4.60 4.57 4.68
C ILE A 114 -3.67 5.62 4.05
N GLN A 115 -3.65 5.75 2.73
CA GLN A 115 -3.03 6.87 2.04
C GLN A 115 -4.03 8.05 2.00
N PRO A 116 -3.68 9.26 2.50
CA PRO A 116 -4.64 10.34 2.64
C PRO A 116 -5.40 10.71 1.37
N PHE A 117 -4.77 10.71 0.21
CA PHE A 117 -5.42 11.09 -1.05
C PHE A 117 -6.44 10.06 -1.58
N HIS A 118 -6.48 8.85 -1.01
CA HIS A 118 -7.54 7.89 -1.30
C HIS A 118 -8.79 8.07 -0.41
N THR A 119 -8.78 9.08 0.49
CA THR A 119 -9.89 9.32 1.44
C THR A 119 -10.77 10.52 1.11
N GLY A 120 -10.50 11.18 0.01
CA GLY A 120 -11.23 12.35 -0.49
C GLY A 120 -10.75 12.70 -1.88
N GLN A 121 -11.31 13.79 -2.46
CA GLN A 121 -10.94 14.24 -3.79
C GLN A 121 -11.16 15.74 -3.96
N THR A 122 -10.11 16.47 -4.38
CA THR A 122 -10.17 17.89 -4.73
C THR A 122 -9.38 18.18 -6.02
N GLU A 123 -9.51 19.38 -6.57
CA GLU A 123 -8.68 19.79 -7.72
C GLU A 123 -7.22 19.99 -7.32
N GLU A 124 -6.98 20.54 -6.13
CA GLU A 124 -5.65 20.81 -5.58
C GLU A 124 -4.87 19.51 -5.37
N GLU A 125 -5.50 18.51 -4.80
CA GLU A 125 -4.92 17.16 -4.63
C GLU A 125 -4.51 16.58 -5.98
N GLY A 126 -5.36 16.65 -7.01
CA GLY A 126 -5.07 16.11 -8.33
C GLY A 126 -3.84 16.72 -9.00
N VAL A 127 -3.43 17.93 -8.61
CA VAL A 127 -2.20 18.56 -9.12
C VAL A 127 -0.95 17.86 -8.58
N ILE A 128 -1.00 17.36 -7.36
CA ILE A 128 0.17 16.86 -6.63
C ILE A 128 0.14 15.35 -6.34
N HIS A 129 -0.98 14.65 -6.55
CA HIS A 129 -1.19 13.25 -6.14
C HIS A 129 -0.03 12.34 -6.55
N ALA A 130 0.23 12.22 -7.83
CA ALA A 130 1.32 11.39 -8.35
C ALA A 130 2.71 11.82 -7.82
N ALA A 131 2.93 13.12 -7.63
CA ALA A 131 4.19 13.63 -7.12
C ALA A 131 4.38 13.29 -5.64
N VAL A 132 3.31 13.36 -4.83
CA VAL A 132 3.33 12.95 -3.42
C VAL A 132 3.62 11.45 -3.32
N GLU A 133 2.91 10.59 -4.05
CA GLU A 133 3.14 9.15 -4.02
C GLU A 133 4.57 8.77 -4.40
N TRP A 134 5.11 9.40 -5.45
CA TRP A 134 6.50 9.22 -5.83
C TRP A 134 7.46 9.63 -4.70
N SER A 135 7.22 10.79 -4.08
CA SER A 135 8.02 11.30 -2.95
C SER A 135 7.95 10.36 -1.74
N LEU A 136 6.75 9.91 -1.36
CA LEU A 136 6.56 8.95 -0.25
C LEU A 136 7.23 7.61 -0.53
N SER A 137 7.23 7.14 -1.78
CA SER A 137 7.95 5.93 -2.15
C SER A 137 9.48 6.07 -1.98
N LYS A 138 10.04 7.26 -2.27
CA LYS A 138 11.47 7.53 -2.12
C LYS A 138 11.89 7.76 -0.66
N THR A 139 11.02 8.35 0.13
CA THR A 139 11.29 8.64 1.56
C THR A 139 10.87 7.50 2.50
N TYR A 140 10.32 6.40 1.98
CA TYR A 140 9.87 5.27 2.80
C TYR A 140 10.93 4.78 3.81
N PRO A 141 12.21 4.57 3.45
CA PRO A 141 13.22 4.13 4.41
C PRO A 141 13.46 5.14 5.54
N GLU A 142 13.38 6.45 5.24
CA GLU A 142 13.50 7.52 6.24
C GLU A 142 12.28 7.54 7.17
N MET A 143 11.08 7.47 6.62
CA MET A 143 9.84 7.42 7.42
C MET A 143 9.80 6.17 8.32
N ARG A 144 10.26 5.03 7.83
CA ARG A 144 10.41 3.83 8.66
C ARG A 144 11.39 4.04 9.81
N LYS A 145 12.49 4.75 9.60
CA LYS A 145 13.44 5.11 10.66
C LYS A 145 12.79 6.04 11.69
N ILE A 146 12.06 7.07 11.24
CA ILE A 146 11.30 7.97 12.11
C ILE A 146 10.31 7.18 12.98
N LEU A 147 9.54 6.27 12.36
CA LEU A 147 8.61 5.41 13.11
C LEU A 147 9.31 4.68 14.26
N LEU A 148 10.46 4.05 13.97
CA LEU A 148 11.13 3.18 14.93
C LEU A 148 11.92 3.95 16.00
N ALA A 149 12.51 5.09 15.66
CA ALA A 149 13.36 5.86 16.57
C ALA A 149 12.59 6.96 17.33
N ASP A 150 11.66 7.64 16.65
CA ASP A 150 11.11 8.90 17.15
C ASP A 150 9.63 8.78 17.55
N LEU A 151 8.86 7.83 16.94
CA LEU A 151 7.43 7.66 17.21
C LEU A 151 7.10 6.47 18.11
N GLY A 152 8.11 5.85 18.74
CA GLY A 152 7.91 4.74 19.69
C GLY A 152 7.74 3.36 19.05
N GLY A 153 7.98 3.22 17.75
CA GLY A 153 7.95 1.94 17.03
C GLY A 153 6.56 1.52 16.55
N TRP A 154 6.36 0.21 16.42
CA TRP A 154 5.14 -0.35 15.87
C TRP A 154 3.96 -0.17 16.84
N PRO A 155 2.80 0.38 16.41
CA PRO A 155 1.66 0.60 17.29
C PRO A 155 0.96 -0.71 17.69
N ASP A 156 0.20 -0.70 18.78
CA ASP A 156 -0.77 -1.75 19.06
C ASP A 156 -2.04 -1.52 18.23
N VAL A 157 -2.44 -2.52 17.45
CA VAL A 157 -3.64 -2.49 16.61
C VAL A 157 -4.49 -3.72 16.91
N ARG A 158 -5.78 -3.50 17.16
CA ARG A 158 -6.75 -4.56 17.46
C ARG A 158 -7.88 -4.53 16.43
N LEU A 159 -8.30 -5.71 16.01
CA LEU A 159 -9.46 -5.89 15.15
C LEU A 159 -10.73 -6.03 15.99
N ALA A 160 -11.87 -5.63 15.47
CA ALA A 160 -13.17 -5.91 16.05
C ALA A 160 -13.49 -7.42 16.02
N ASP A 161 -14.31 -7.90 16.97
CA ASP A 161 -14.66 -9.32 17.09
C ASP A 161 -16.00 -9.70 16.42
N ASP A 162 -16.53 -8.85 15.55
CA ASP A 162 -17.79 -9.08 14.86
C ASP A 162 -17.61 -9.54 13.40
N ALA A 163 -18.71 -9.82 12.72
CA ALA A 163 -18.69 -10.35 11.34
C ALA A 163 -18.12 -9.34 10.33
N ASP A 164 -18.27 -8.03 10.59
CA ASP A 164 -17.83 -6.95 9.69
C ASP A 164 -16.44 -6.41 10.03
N TRP A 165 -15.68 -7.17 10.82
CA TRP A 165 -14.39 -6.75 11.36
C TRP A 165 -13.41 -6.19 10.32
N LEU A 166 -13.32 -6.81 9.13
CA LEU A 166 -12.42 -6.35 8.07
C LEU A 166 -12.88 -5.03 7.46
N LYS A 167 -14.18 -4.90 7.17
CA LYS A 167 -14.73 -3.64 6.66
C LYS A 167 -14.56 -2.50 7.66
N LYS A 168 -14.75 -2.79 8.95
CA LYS A 168 -14.47 -1.83 10.03
C LYS A 168 -12.99 -1.46 10.10
N ALA A 169 -12.09 -2.42 9.92
CA ALA A 169 -10.65 -2.18 9.89
C ALA A 169 -10.25 -1.26 8.73
N VAL A 170 -10.78 -1.48 7.53
CA VAL A 170 -10.53 -0.62 6.35
C VAL A 170 -11.07 0.80 6.59
N ARG A 171 -12.30 0.93 7.12
CA ARG A 171 -12.87 2.24 7.48
C ARG A 171 -12.04 2.97 8.53
N ALA A 172 -11.64 2.28 9.59
CA ALA A 172 -10.78 2.86 10.62
C ALA A 172 -9.42 3.34 10.05
N GLY A 173 -8.91 2.66 9.02
CA GLY A 173 -7.75 3.10 8.26
C GLY A 173 -7.98 4.44 7.55
N ALA A 174 -9.10 4.55 6.84
CA ALA A 174 -9.49 5.78 6.15
C ALA A 174 -9.72 6.95 7.13
N ASP A 175 -10.44 6.69 8.24
CA ASP A 175 -10.70 7.69 9.28
C ASP A 175 -9.42 8.19 9.94
N ARG A 176 -8.44 7.32 10.12
CA ARG A 176 -7.12 7.69 10.64
C ARG A 176 -6.31 8.51 9.64
N SER A 177 -6.47 8.24 8.36
CA SER A 177 -5.72 8.85 7.27
C SER A 177 -6.27 10.22 6.85
N ASN A 178 -7.59 10.35 6.74
CA ASN A 178 -8.26 11.56 6.22
C ASN A 178 -7.86 12.87 6.89
N PRO A 179 -7.62 12.96 8.22
CA PRO A 179 -7.16 14.20 8.85
C PRO A 179 -5.84 14.76 8.28
N HIS A 180 -5.07 13.93 7.57
CA HIS A 180 -3.80 14.32 6.94
C HIS A 180 -3.96 14.71 5.46
N TYR A 181 -5.16 14.66 4.89
CA TYR A 181 -5.44 15.00 3.50
C TYR A 181 -5.06 16.46 3.18
N ASP A 182 -5.64 17.38 3.93
CA ASP A 182 -5.39 18.83 3.73
C ASP A 182 -3.94 19.22 4.11
N LEU A 183 -3.35 18.51 5.10
CA LEU A 183 -1.96 18.71 5.48
C LEU A 183 -1.01 18.39 4.32
N LEU A 184 -1.21 17.27 3.61
CA LEU A 184 -0.38 16.94 2.46
C LEU A 184 -0.48 17.99 1.36
N ILE A 185 -1.68 18.54 1.10
CA ILE A 185 -1.87 19.61 0.11
C ILE A 185 -1.12 20.88 0.50
N GLN A 186 -1.18 21.26 1.79
CA GLN A 186 -0.59 22.50 2.29
C GLN A 186 0.93 22.44 2.40
N HIS A 187 1.48 21.29 2.77
CA HIS A 187 2.90 21.12 3.11
C HIS A 187 3.75 20.60 1.96
N TYR A 188 3.13 19.93 0.94
CA TYR A 188 3.90 19.38 -0.15
C TYR A 188 4.48 20.44 -1.08
N ASN A 189 5.79 20.42 -1.28
CA ASN A 189 6.46 21.34 -2.19
C ASN A 189 6.66 20.72 -3.58
N LEU A 190 5.72 20.98 -4.50
CA LEU A 190 5.76 20.46 -5.86
C LEU A 190 7.01 20.91 -6.64
N GLU A 191 7.49 22.15 -6.43
CA GLU A 191 8.66 22.68 -7.15
C GLU A 191 9.95 21.95 -6.79
N LEU A 192 10.09 21.52 -5.56
CA LEU A 192 11.21 20.70 -5.12
C LEU A 192 10.98 19.23 -5.47
N GLY A 193 9.80 18.68 -5.15
CA GLY A 193 9.46 17.28 -5.28
C GLY A 193 9.57 16.78 -6.73
N ARG A 194 9.14 17.57 -7.72
CA ARG A 194 9.27 17.19 -9.14
C ARG A 194 10.71 17.03 -9.62
N LYS A 195 11.68 17.65 -8.95
CA LYS A 195 13.11 17.56 -9.27
C LYS A 195 13.80 16.48 -8.45
N LYS A 196 13.54 16.51 -7.14
CA LYS A 196 14.07 15.61 -6.13
C LYS A 196 12.93 15.20 -5.21
N PRO A 197 12.29 14.05 -5.45
CA PRO A 197 11.08 13.66 -4.75
C PRO A 197 11.21 13.69 -3.23
N GLU A 198 12.38 13.36 -2.69
CA GLU A 198 12.65 13.36 -1.26
C GLU A 198 12.58 14.77 -0.63
N GLN A 199 12.74 15.82 -1.43
CA GLN A 199 12.67 17.22 -0.98
C GLN A 199 11.26 17.82 -1.09
N GLY A 200 10.32 17.09 -1.70
CA GLY A 200 8.93 17.52 -1.80
C GLY A 200 8.15 17.38 -0.50
N VAL A 201 8.59 16.51 0.39
CA VAL A 201 7.97 16.24 1.69
C VAL A 201 8.81 16.84 2.81
N ASP A 202 8.17 17.63 3.67
CA ASP A 202 8.81 18.20 4.85
C ASP A 202 8.78 17.21 6.04
N GLN A 203 9.27 17.64 7.20
CA GLN A 203 9.33 16.78 8.38
C GLN A 203 7.94 16.46 8.92
N GLU A 204 6.99 17.40 8.84
CA GLU A 204 5.63 17.18 9.33
C GLU A 204 4.90 16.10 8.51
N ILE A 205 4.99 16.15 7.19
CA ILE A 205 4.48 15.08 6.32
C ILE A 205 5.14 13.74 6.69
N LYS A 206 6.47 13.72 6.85
CA LYS A 206 7.21 12.47 7.16
C LYS A 206 6.75 11.85 8.48
N ASP A 207 6.57 12.65 9.53
CA ASP A 207 6.14 12.19 10.84
C ASP A 207 4.71 11.60 10.79
N LYS A 208 3.78 12.30 10.13
CA LYS A 208 2.38 11.82 9.99
C LYS A 208 2.31 10.54 9.16
N VAL A 209 2.98 10.52 8.00
CA VAL A 209 2.97 9.35 7.13
C VAL A 209 3.73 8.17 7.75
N ALA A 210 4.81 8.41 8.50
CA ALA A 210 5.48 7.36 9.27
C ALA A 210 4.52 6.67 10.26
N GLY A 211 3.68 7.44 10.95
CA GLY A 211 2.64 6.91 11.83
C GLY A 211 1.59 6.08 11.08
N LEU A 212 1.19 6.52 9.87
CA LEU A 212 0.26 5.76 9.01
C LEU A 212 0.89 4.47 8.49
N ILE A 213 2.17 4.49 8.11
CA ILE A 213 2.94 3.29 7.71
C ILE A 213 2.95 2.27 8.85
N GLY A 214 3.27 2.71 10.06
CA GLY A 214 3.28 1.84 11.23
C GLY A 214 1.92 1.19 11.49
N PHE A 215 0.86 1.99 11.41
CA PHE A 215 -0.51 1.49 11.54
C PHE A 215 -0.88 0.50 10.42
N ALA A 216 -0.58 0.81 9.16
CA ALA A 216 -0.89 -0.05 8.02
C ALA A 216 -0.20 -1.41 8.11
N VAL A 217 1.08 -1.44 8.46
CA VAL A 217 1.87 -2.66 8.60
C VAL A 217 1.30 -3.56 9.70
N VAL A 218 1.02 -2.99 10.88
CA VAL A 218 0.49 -3.81 11.99
C VAL A 218 -0.95 -4.22 11.74
N LEU A 219 -1.77 -3.35 11.14
CA LEU A 219 -3.14 -3.70 10.74
C LEU A 219 -3.15 -4.90 9.79
N LEU A 220 -2.31 -4.89 8.75
CA LEU A 220 -2.17 -6.01 7.83
C LEU A 220 -1.72 -7.28 8.55
N ALA A 221 -0.76 -7.19 9.47
CA ALA A 221 -0.33 -8.34 10.25
C ALA A 221 -1.49 -8.96 11.04
N ARG A 222 -2.29 -8.15 11.72
CA ARG A 222 -3.48 -8.62 12.48
C ARG A 222 -4.54 -9.23 11.54
N ILE A 223 -4.74 -8.66 10.36
CA ILE A 223 -5.65 -9.20 9.33
C ILE A 223 -5.16 -10.57 8.86
N PHE A 224 -3.88 -10.71 8.53
CA PHE A 224 -3.30 -11.99 8.10
C PHE A 224 -3.43 -13.06 9.18
N GLU A 225 -3.12 -12.73 10.43
CA GLU A 225 -3.28 -13.66 11.58
C GLU A 225 -4.72 -14.17 11.70
N ARG A 226 -5.69 -13.27 11.54
CA ARG A 226 -7.10 -13.68 11.61
C ARG A 226 -7.48 -14.57 10.42
N CYS A 227 -7.00 -14.28 9.23
CA CYS A 227 -7.19 -15.16 8.06
C CYS A 227 -6.56 -16.53 8.27
N PHE A 228 -5.36 -16.61 8.88
CA PHE A 228 -4.70 -17.88 9.21
C PHE A 228 -5.51 -18.67 10.25
N ALA A 229 -6.03 -17.99 11.27
CA ALA A 229 -6.90 -18.62 12.27
C ALA A 229 -8.21 -19.13 11.66
N GLU A 230 -8.84 -18.36 10.74
CA GLU A 230 -10.05 -18.77 10.03
C GLU A 230 -9.80 -19.95 9.06
N ALA A 231 -8.61 -20.02 8.47
CA ALA A 231 -8.22 -21.16 7.65
C ALA A 231 -8.07 -22.44 8.47
N ALA A 232 -7.68 -22.32 9.73
CA ALA A 232 -7.52 -23.43 10.68
C ALA A 232 -6.62 -24.55 10.17
N VAL A 233 -5.56 -24.21 9.44
CA VAL A 233 -4.56 -25.14 8.92
C VAL A 233 -3.17 -24.82 9.47
N GLN A 234 -2.33 -25.84 9.60
CA GLN A 234 -0.94 -25.62 9.98
C GLN A 234 -0.08 -25.32 8.74
N PRO A 235 0.71 -24.25 8.75
CA PRO A 235 1.66 -23.99 7.68
C PRO A 235 2.80 -25.00 7.71
N PRO A 236 3.30 -25.45 6.54
CA PRO A 236 4.47 -26.30 6.48
C PRO A 236 5.71 -25.57 7.00
N ARG A 237 6.74 -26.33 7.37
CA ARG A 237 8.07 -25.76 7.57
C ARG A 237 8.73 -25.62 6.20
N VAL A 238 9.29 -24.44 5.94
CA VAL A 238 10.03 -24.14 4.71
C VAL A 238 11.47 -23.73 5.04
N ASN A 239 12.37 -23.87 4.06
CA ASN A 239 13.76 -23.45 4.20
C ASN A 239 14.05 -22.40 3.12
N LEU A 240 14.33 -21.18 3.53
CA LEU A 240 14.55 -20.04 2.65
C LEU A 240 15.98 -19.91 2.10
N ALA A 241 16.87 -20.85 2.38
CA ALA A 241 18.28 -20.75 1.98
C ALA A 241 18.48 -20.65 0.45
N VAL A 242 17.76 -21.51 -0.29
CA VAL A 242 17.80 -21.50 -1.76
C VAL A 242 17.13 -20.25 -2.32
N ASP A 243 15.99 -19.86 -1.77
CA ASP A 243 15.25 -18.67 -2.18
C ASP A 243 16.09 -17.40 -1.95
N THR A 244 16.84 -17.35 -0.84
CA THR A 244 17.80 -16.26 -0.54
C THR A 244 18.87 -16.13 -1.63
N LEU A 245 19.42 -17.24 -2.09
CA LEU A 245 20.41 -17.24 -3.17
C LEU A 245 19.81 -16.77 -4.49
N LEU A 246 18.64 -17.28 -4.84
CA LEU A 246 17.96 -16.92 -6.10
C LEU A 246 17.56 -15.45 -6.14
N VAL A 247 17.04 -14.92 -5.05
CA VAL A 247 16.75 -13.48 -4.95
C VAL A 247 18.01 -12.66 -5.06
N GLY A 248 19.11 -13.08 -4.43
CA GLY A 248 20.40 -12.41 -4.54
C GLY A 248 20.90 -12.29 -5.98
N LEU A 249 20.72 -13.35 -6.78
CA LEU A 249 21.09 -13.35 -8.21
C LEU A 249 20.19 -12.41 -9.05
N ASN A 250 18.94 -12.18 -8.64
CA ASN A 250 17.99 -11.32 -9.36
C ASN A 250 18.09 -9.83 -8.96
N VAL A 251 18.89 -9.46 -7.99
CA VAL A 251 19.07 -8.06 -7.54
C VAL A 251 19.39 -7.09 -8.69
N PRO A 252 20.31 -7.38 -9.63
CA PRO A 252 20.58 -6.47 -10.73
C PRO A 252 19.36 -6.19 -11.61
N VAL A 253 18.52 -7.22 -11.88
CA VAL A 253 17.28 -7.09 -12.66
C VAL A 253 16.28 -6.21 -11.91
N ALA A 254 16.10 -6.43 -10.62
CA ALA A 254 15.22 -5.63 -9.78
C ALA A 254 15.65 -4.15 -9.72
N MET A 255 16.96 -3.88 -9.69
CA MET A 255 17.50 -2.51 -9.73
C MET A 255 17.20 -1.81 -11.06
N VAL A 256 17.32 -2.50 -12.19
CA VAL A 256 16.98 -1.96 -13.51
C VAL A 256 15.48 -1.66 -13.59
N ALA A 257 14.63 -2.57 -13.16
CA ALA A 257 13.19 -2.37 -13.13
C ALA A 257 12.80 -1.14 -12.27
N LYS A 258 13.40 -0.99 -11.10
CA LYS A 258 13.20 0.17 -10.21
C LYS A 258 13.66 1.49 -10.84
N ALA A 259 14.73 1.47 -11.63
CA ALA A 259 15.20 2.65 -12.37
C ALA A 259 14.24 3.06 -13.49
N ILE A 260 13.65 2.08 -14.20
CA ILE A 260 12.64 2.32 -15.24
C ILE A 260 11.37 2.93 -14.62
N GLU A 261 10.82 2.34 -13.55
CA GLU A 261 9.65 2.88 -12.84
C GLU A 261 9.89 4.32 -12.37
N ASN A 262 11.06 4.58 -11.78
CA ASN A 262 11.42 5.93 -11.35
C ASN A 262 11.51 6.95 -12.52
N ALA A 263 11.93 6.51 -13.70
CA ALA A 263 11.93 7.37 -14.89
C ALA A 263 10.50 7.65 -15.39
N GLN A 264 9.60 6.67 -15.28
CA GLN A 264 8.19 6.83 -15.63
C GLN A 264 7.48 7.80 -14.67
N ASP A 265 7.68 7.64 -13.35
CA ASP A 265 7.14 8.57 -12.34
C ASP A 265 7.61 10.00 -12.61
N ARG A 266 8.91 10.19 -12.88
CA ARG A 266 9.47 11.49 -13.21
C ARG A 266 8.84 12.10 -14.45
N ALA A 267 8.62 11.30 -15.50
CA ALA A 267 8.00 11.76 -16.74
C ALA A 267 6.54 12.18 -16.49
N GLN A 268 5.79 11.37 -15.75
CA GLN A 268 4.41 11.63 -15.36
C GLN A 268 4.28 12.94 -14.57
N VAL A 269 5.05 13.08 -13.50
CA VAL A 269 5.04 14.30 -12.67
C VAL A 269 5.46 15.53 -13.45
N THR A 270 6.42 15.39 -14.37
CA THR A 270 6.86 16.49 -15.23
C THR A 270 5.74 16.94 -16.18
N ALA A 271 5.02 15.99 -16.80
CA ALA A 271 3.91 16.31 -17.71
C ALA A 271 2.76 17.01 -16.95
N MET A 272 2.38 16.52 -15.78
CA MET A 272 1.36 17.13 -14.93
C MET A 272 1.75 18.55 -14.50
N TYR A 273 3.00 18.76 -14.09
CA TYR A 273 3.50 20.07 -13.74
C TYR A 273 3.46 21.05 -14.92
N GLN A 274 3.83 20.61 -16.12
CA GLN A 274 3.79 21.47 -17.34
C GLN A 274 2.36 21.85 -17.70
N GLU A 275 1.40 20.95 -17.60
CA GLU A 275 -0.01 21.26 -17.78
C GLU A 275 -0.49 22.27 -16.75
N PHE A 276 -0.21 22.03 -15.46
CA PHE A 276 -0.55 22.95 -14.38
C PHE A 276 -0.01 24.35 -14.59
N ARG A 277 1.26 24.48 -14.99
CA ARG A 277 1.89 25.79 -15.27
C ARG A 277 1.22 26.55 -16.42
N LYS A 278 0.66 25.85 -17.40
CA LYS A 278 0.00 26.47 -18.57
C LYS A 278 -1.45 26.83 -18.30
N THR A 279 -2.17 26.01 -17.57
CA THR A 279 -3.64 26.05 -17.48
C THR A 279 -4.16 26.36 -16.07
N GLY A 280 -3.30 26.28 -15.05
CA GLY A 280 -3.70 26.34 -13.64
C GLY A 280 -4.38 25.08 -13.11
N LYS A 281 -4.52 24.03 -13.95
CA LYS A 281 -5.19 22.77 -13.60
C LYS A 281 -4.45 21.59 -14.23
N VAL A 282 -4.70 20.37 -13.71
CA VAL A 282 -4.25 19.12 -14.32
C VAL A 282 -5.49 18.30 -14.67
N ARG A 283 -5.67 17.97 -15.93
CA ARG A 283 -6.81 17.18 -16.44
C ARG A 283 -6.39 16.17 -17.51
N GLN A 284 -5.59 16.60 -18.48
CA GLN A 284 -5.19 15.75 -19.60
C GLN A 284 -4.10 14.77 -19.20
N THR A 285 -3.16 15.24 -18.39
CA THR A 285 -2.00 14.46 -17.93
C THR A 285 -2.23 13.74 -16.61
N LEU A 286 -3.43 13.78 -16.02
CA LEU A 286 -3.78 12.89 -14.90
C LEU A 286 -3.53 11.43 -15.30
N ARG A 287 -3.15 10.60 -14.33
CA ARG A 287 -3.10 9.15 -14.52
C ARG A 287 -4.50 8.61 -14.83
N ASP A 288 -4.56 7.44 -15.43
CA ASP A 288 -5.85 6.86 -15.85
C ASP A 288 -6.73 6.49 -14.66
N ASP A 289 -6.14 6.01 -13.56
CA ASP A 289 -6.80 5.78 -12.28
C ASP A 289 -7.47 7.06 -11.75
N ASP A 290 -6.73 8.16 -11.65
CA ASP A 290 -7.25 9.45 -11.20
C ASP A 290 -8.39 9.95 -12.09
N LYS A 291 -8.28 9.79 -13.42
CA LYS A 291 -9.35 10.19 -14.36
C LYS A 291 -10.63 9.42 -14.14
N GLU A 292 -10.52 8.08 -13.98
CA GLU A 292 -11.66 7.20 -13.79
C GLU A 292 -12.36 7.47 -12.46
N VAL A 293 -11.60 7.53 -11.36
CA VAL A 293 -12.15 7.81 -10.02
C VAL A 293 -12.88 9.16 -10.02
N ARG A 294 -12.28 10.21 -10.61
CA ARG A 294 -12.89 11.55 -10.72
C ARG A 294 -14.17 11.53 -11.54
N ALA A 295 -14.20 10.79 -12.64
CA ALA A 295 -15.37 10.69 -13.48
C ALA A 295 -16.52 9.97 -12.75
N LEU A 296 -16.24 8.87 -12.06
CA LEU A 296 -17.20 8.12 -11.26
C LEU A 296 -17.73 8.95 -10.09
N TYR A 297 -16.84 9.61 -9.35
CA TYR A 297 -17.20 10.49 -8.24
C TYR A 297 -18.13 11.63 -8.69
N ALA A 298 -17.78 12.29 -9.79
CA ALA A 298 -18.62 13.36 -10.35
C ALA A 298 -20.00 12.85 -10.79
N ALA A 299 -20.09 11.63 -11.29
CA ALA A 299 -21.36 11.05 -11.72
C ALA A 299 -22.23 10.57 -10.55
N GLU A 300 -21.64 10.01 -9.51
CA GLU A 300 -22.35 9.34 -8.42
C GLU A 300 -22.57 10.23 -7.18
N VAL A 301 -21.69 11.21 -6.94
CA VAL A 301 -21.73 12.05 -5.73
C VAL A 301 -22.09 13.50 -6.03
N LEU A 302 -21.43 14.14 -7.03
CA LEU A 302 -21.65 15.57 -7.28
C LEU A 302 -22.95 15.86 -8.07
N LYS A 303 -23.55 14.86 -8.73
CA LYS A 303 -24.80 15.01 -9.47
C LYS A 303 -26.02 14.46 -8.72
N ALA A 304 -25.81 13.81 -7.57
CA ALA A 304 -26.86 13.31 -6.70
C ALA A 304 -27.32 14.42 -5.74
#